data_92356979a69a6e4b93a1491692515b39
#
_entry.id   92356979a69a6e4b93a1491692515b39
#
_cell.length_a   1.000
_cell.length_b   1.000
_cell.length_c   1.000
_cell.angle_alpha   90.00
_cell.angle_beta   90.00
_cell.angle_gamma   90.00
#
_symmetry.space_group_name_H-M   'P 1'
#
loop_
_entity.id
_entity.type
_entity.pdbx_description
1 polymer ?
#
loop_
_entity_poly.entity_id
_entity_poly.type
_entity_poly.pdbx_seq_one_letter_code
_entity_poly.pdbx_strand_id
1 'polypeptide(L)'
;MNGKLIEGGIVLTKVIIAVIIGILEGNGAVYFFNKMPGTWLCDYGETPSDELLNPTTQRIKSSPWKYLFSMGFVILNIKLVMDDWQYAIAASAVLLILLELSLADKKYSIVPDQLVILLCITAIGFIPFHGSWKAQLFGGLIGFGLMTAIALVGKFAYKRESIGGGDIKLFFALGLISGIKGILFIFAATALISAACFAYLLSKKRVKITDSLPMVPYISVAAALYMVFLWYINFSFLF
;
A
#
# COMPACT_ATOMS: atom_id res chain seq x y z
N MET A 1 -20.74 19.22 33.17
CA MET A 1 -19.39 19.82 32.95
C MET A 1 -18.32 18.72 32.92
N ASN A 2 -18.34 17.74 33.81
CA ASN A 2 -17.33 16.65 33.87
C ASN A 2 -17.28 15.75 32.62
N GLY A 3 -18.40 15.43 31.95
CA GLY A 3 -18.39 14.58 30.77
C GLY A 3 -17.60 15.14 29.58
N LYS A 4 -17.76 16.44 29.29
CA LYS A 4 -17.02 17.10 28.20
C LYS A 4 -15.51 17.19 28.46
N LEU A 5 -15.10 17.29 29.72
CA LEU A 5 -13.68 17.31 30.08
C LEU A 5 -13.05 15.91 29.92
N ILE A 6 -13.79 14.84 30.25
CA ILE A 6 -13.33 13.47 30.07
C ILE A 6 -13.25 13.12 28.58
N GLU A 7 -14.25 13.47 27.79
CA GLU A 7 -14.23 13.28 26.32
C GLU A 7 -13.06 14.01 25.67
N GLY A 8 -12.84 15.28 26.04
CA GLY A 8 -11.70 16.06 25.55
C GLY A 8 -10.36 15.44 25.91
N GLY A 9 -10.22 14.88 27.11
CA GLY A 9 -9.02 14.16 27.53
C GLY A 9 -8.75 12.91 26.72
N ILE A 10 -9.79 12.11 26.43
CA ILE A 10 -9.68 10.90 25.60
C ILE A 10 -9.25 11.24 24.17
N VAL A 11 -9.85 12.26 23.57
CA VAL A 11 -9.49 12.71 22.22
C VAL A 11 -8.04 13.17 22.17
N LEU A 12 -7.61 13.99 23.13
CA LEU A 12 -6.21 14.45 23.20
C LEU A 12 -5.23 13.29 23.32
N THR A 13 -5.52 12.31 24.16
CA THR A 13 -4.67 11.11 24.33
C THR A 13 -4.56 10.33 23.01
N LYS A 14 -5.67 10.13 22.31
CA LYS A 14 -5.70 9.45 20.99
C LYS A 14 -4.81 10.19 19.97
N VAL A 15 -4.91 11.52 19.90
CA VAL A 15 -4.11 12.34 18.98
C VAL A 15 -2.62 12.26 19.33
N ILE A 16 -2.26 12.34 20.61
CA ILE A 16 -0.85 12.22 21.03
C ILE A 16 -0.27 10.84 20.62
N ILE A 17 -1.01 9.77 20.85
CA ILE A 17 -0.59 8.41 20.44
C ILE A 17 -0.41 8.34 18.93
N ALA A 18 -1.36 8.86 18.14
CA ALA A 18 -1.31 8.88 16.68
C ALA A 18 -0.08 9.65 16.16
N VAL A 19 0.26 10.77 16.78
CA VAL A 19 1.47 11.55 16.44
C VAL A 19 2.74 10.75 16.72
N ILE A 20 2.83 10.13 17.89
CA ILE A 20 4.01 9.32 18.27
C ILE A 20 4.17 8.15 17.29
N ILE A 21 3.10 7.40 17.01
CA ILE A 21 3.12 6.28 16.06
C ILE A 21 3.53 6.76 14.67
N GLY A 22 2.93 7.84 14.16
CA GLY A 22 3.25 8.35 12.83
C GLY A 22 4.71 8.81 12.68
N ILE A 23 5.30 9.39 13.73
CA ILE A 23 6.73 9.74 13.76
C ILE A 23 7.58 8.46 13.73
N LEU A 24 7.23 7.45 14.51
CA LEU A 24 7.95 6.18 14.55
C LEU A 24 7.87 5.45 13.21
N GLU A 25 6.70 5.41 12.57
CA GLU A 25 6.50 4.79 11.25
C GLU A 25 7.29 5.47 10.16
N GLY A 26 7.24 6.80 10.07
CA GLY A 26 7.97 7.52 9.04
C GLY A 26 9.50 7.42 9.18
N ASN A 27 10.02 7.43 10.41
CA ASN A 27 11.44 7.15 10.66
C ASN A 27 11.77 5.68 10.42
N GLY A 28 10.89 4.78 10.89
CA GLY A 28 10.99 3.33 10.72
C GLY A 28 11.03 2.93 9.25
N ALA A 29 10.18 3.52 8.41
CA ALA A 29 10.14 3.25 6.97
C ALA A 29 11.52 3.46 6.33
N VAL A 30 12.15 4.60 6.54
CA VAL A 30 13.48 4.87 5.99
C VAL A 30 14.52 3.89 6.54
N TYR A 31 14.43 3.55 7.83
CA TYR A 31 15.34 2.61 8.46
C TYR A 31 15.16 1.19 7.90
N PHE A 32 13.93 0.67 7.86
CA PHE A 32 13.63 -0.67 7.37
C PHE A 32 13.99 -0.84 5.89
N PHE A 33 13.66 0.13 5.03
CA PHE A 33 14.03 0.06 3.64
C PHE A 33 15.54 0.00 3.42
N ASN A 34 16.32 0.80 4.17
CA ASN A 34 17.78 0.78 4.10
C ASN A 34 18.40 -0.51 4.66
N LYS A 35 17.73 -1.20 5.59
CA LYS A 35 18.18 -2.43 6.23
C LYS A 35 17.55 -3.70 5.67
N MET A 36 16.62 -3.57 4.73
CA MET A 36 15.98 -4.72 4.08
C MET A 36 17.04 -5.62 3.44
N PRO A 37 16.95 -6.97 3.57
CA PRO A 37 17.90 -7.87 2.93
C PRO A 37 17.95 -7.65 1.41
N GLY A 38 19.16 -7.62 0.83
CA GLY A 38 19.34 -7.45 -0.62
C GLY A 38 18.67 -8.54 -1.44
N THR A 39 18.59 -9.75 -0.90
CA THR A 39 17.91 -10.91 -1.50
C THR A 39 16.40 -10.73 -1.68
N TRP A 40 15.78 -9.77 -0.98
CA TRP A 40 14.36 -9.44 -1.15
C TRP A 40 14.13 -8.46 -2.31
N LEU A 41 15.18 -7.80 -2.77
CA LEU A 41 15.17 -6.72 -3.74
C LEU A 41 15.83 -7.11 -5.07
N CYS A 42 15.92 -8.41 -5.36
CA CYS A 42 16.39 -8.96 -6.63
C CYS A 42 15.44 -10.06 -7.12
N ASP A 43 15.46 -10.36 -8.41
CA ASP A 43 14.63 -11.41 -9.00
C ASP A 43 15.05 -12.81 -8.53
N TYR A 44 14.13 -13.76 -8.66
CA TYR A 44 14.38 -15.16 -8.30
C TYR A 44 15.56 -15.74 -9.07
N GLY A 45 16.54 -16.26 -8.33
CA GLY A 45 17.73 -16.88 -8.89
C GLY A 45 18.83 -15.91 -9.30
N GLU A 46 18.63 -14.60 -9.13
CA GLU A 46 19.66 -13.59 -9.32
C GLU A 46 20.46 -13.36 -8.04
N THR A 47 21.73 -13.06 -8.21
CA THR A 47 22.57 -12.59 -7.09
C THR A 47 22.35 -11.10 -6.89
N PRO A 48 22.14 -10.65 -5.63
CA PRO A 48 22.00 -9.23 -5.34
C PRO A 48 23.20 -8.43 -5.85
N SER A 49 22.95 -7.25 -6.41
CA SER A 49 24.01 -6.35 -6.85
C SER A 49 24.90 -5.91 -5.68
N ASP A 50 26.13 -5.45 -5.97
CA ASP A 50 27.05 -4.96 -4.95
C ASP A 50 26.47 -3.82 -4.09
N GLU A 51 25.59 -2.99 -4.69
CA GLU A 51 24.84 -1.96 -3.97
C GLU A 51 23.90 -2.56 -2.89
N LEU A 52 23.27 -3.68 -3.21
CA LEU A 52 22.34 -4.38 -2.29
C LEU A 52 23.06 -5.21 -1.23
N LEU A 53 24.28 -5.68 -1.52
CA LEU A 53 25.10 -6.45 -0.58
C LEU A 53 25.81 -5.57 0.43
N ASN A 54 26.11 -4.32 0.08
CA ASN A 54 26.86 -3.41 0.96
C ASN A 54 25.93 -2.82 2.05
N PRO A 55 26.10 -3.19 3.33
CA PRO A 55 25.25 -2.75 4.43
C PRO A 55 25.38 -1.25 4.77
N THR A 56 26.40 -0.58 4.24
CA THR A 56 26.63 0.86 4.47
C THR A 56 25.94 1.74 3.42
N THR A 57 25.50 1.16 2.31
CA THR A 57 24.84 1.92 1.24
C THR A 57 23.44 2.35 1.68
N GLN A 58 23.22 3.68 1.69
CA GLN A 58 21.89 4.23 1.92
C GLN A 58 21.07 4.16 0.62
N ARG A 59 20.08 3.26 0.59
CA ARG A 59 19.15 3.11 -0.54
C ARG A 59 18.24 4.32 -0.68
N ILE A 60 17.87 4.91 0.46
CA ILE A 60 17.14 6.19 0.53
C ILE A 60 17.85 7.08 1.54
N LYS A 61 18.07 8.34 1.17
CA LYS A 61 18.62 9.35 2.08
C LYS A 61 17.68 9.56 3.25
N SER A 62 18.23 9.63 4.46
CA SER A 62 17.41 9.84 5.66
C SER A 62 16.69 11.20 5.62
N SER A 63 17.38 12.27 5.25
CA SER A 63 16.76 13.58 5.04
C SER A 63 16.61 13.84 3.53
N PRO A 64 15.46 14.38 3.05
CA PRO A 64 14.28 14.84 3.80
C PRO A 64 13.24 13.75 4.06
N TRP A 65 13.43 12.50 3.54
CA TRP A 65 12.40 11.49 3.44
C TRP A 65 11.78 11.08 4.78
N LYS A 66 12.61 10.94 5.83
CA LYS A 66 12.10 10.60 7.17
C LYS A 66 11.08 11.62 7.69
N TYR A 67 11.28 12.91 7.41
CA TYR A 67 10.36 13.96 7.85
C TYR A 67 9.07 13.97 7.02
N LEU A 68 9.20 13.78 5.70
CA LEU A 68 8.04 13.72 4.81
C LEU A 68 7.14 12.52 5.12
N PHE A 69 7.73 11.35 5.32
CA PHE A 69 6.98 10.15 5.70
C PHE A 69 6.37 10.30 7.09
N SER A 70 7.13 10.80 8.08
CA SER A 70 6.57 11.04 9.42
C SER A 70 5.40 12.00 9.39
N MET A 71 5.49 13.11 8.65
CA MET A 71 4.38 14.04 8.50
C MET A 71 3.16 13.37 7.83
N GLY A 72 3.39 12.60 6.77
CA GLY A 72 2.34 11.84 6.10
C GLY A 72 1.65 10.86 7.04
N PHE A 73 2.40 10.02 7.75
CA PHE A 73 1.85 9.05 8.70
C PHE A 73 1.15 9.72 9.88
N VAL A 74 1.65 10.83 10.41
CA VAL A 74 0.98 11.59 11.46
C VAL A 74 -0.41 12.03 11.01
N ILE A 75 -0.52 12.62 9.81
CA ILE A 75 -1.81 13.06 9.27
C ILE A 75 -2.77 11.88 9.08
N LEU A 76 -2.28 10.78 8.48
CA LEU A 76 -3.08 9.58 8.23
C LEU A 76 -3.54 8.93 9.54
N ASN A 77 -2.65 8.77 10.51
CA ASN A 77 -2.96 8.15 11.80
C ASN A 77 -3.92 8.99 12.64
N ILE A 78 -3.81 10.32 12.65
CA ILE A 78 -4.80 11.18 13.32
C ILE A 78 -6.18 10.95 12.72
N LYS A 79 -6.30 10.93 11.39
CA LYS A 79 -7.60 10.68 10.72
C LYS A 79 -8.15 9.30 11.08
N LEU A 80 -7.35 8.26 10.97
CA LEU A 80 -7.76 6.88 11.24
C LEU A 80 -8.19 6.68 12.70
N VAL A 81 -7.42 7.20 13.66
CA VAL A 81 -7.71 7.06 15.10
C VAL A 81 -8.96 7.83 15.50
N MET A 82 -9.27 8.93 14.82
CA MET A 82 -10.51 9.69 15.04
C MET A 82 -11.74 8.97 14.51
N ASP A 83 -11.60 8.15 13.45
CA ASP A 83 -12.69 7.34 12.93
C ASP A 83 -12.89 6.07 13.79
N ASP A 84 -11.87 5.22 13.89
CA ASP A 84 -11.88 4.00 14.70
C ASP A 84 -10.45 3.61 15.10
N TRP A 85 -10.19 3.48 16.40
CA TRP A 85 -8.82 3.20 16.88
C TRP A 85 -8.36 1.76 16.60
N GLN A 86 -9.29 0.78 16.57
CA GLN A 86 -8.95 -0.62 16.28
C GLN A 86 -8.62 -0.79 14.80
N TYR A 87 -9.42 -0.16 13.95
CA TYR A 87 -9.13 -0.09 12.52
C TYR A 87 -7.81 0.63 12.24
N ALA A 88 -7.55 1.74 12.94
CA ALA A 88 -6.33 2.53 12.77
C ALA A 88 -5.06 1.71 12.97
N ILE A 89 -5.00 0.82 13.97
CA ILE A 89 -3.84 -0.03 14.22
C ILE A 89 -3.56 -0.95 13.03
N ALA A 90 -4.58 -1.62 12.51
CA ALA A 90 -4.44 -2.51 11.37
C ALA A 90 -4.10 -1.74 10.08
N ALA A 91 -4.78 -0.61 9.84
CA ALA A 91 -4.59 0.22 8.66
C ALA A 91 -3.20 0.86 8.61
N SER A 92 -2.69 1.35 9.74
CA SER A 92 -1.37 1.95 9.87
C SER A 92 -0.26 0.95 9.49
N ALA A 93 -0.35 -0.29 9.98
CA ALA A 93 0.59 -1.35 9.60
C ALA A 93 0.54 -1.65 8.08
N VAL A 94 -0.65 -1.71 7.48
CA VAL A 94 -0.81 -1.91 6.04
C VAL A 94 -0.20 -0.75 5.25
N LEU A 95 -0.47 0.49 5.65
CA LEU A 95 0.07 1.68 4.98
C LEU A 95 1.61 1.72 5.01
N LEU A 96 2.21 1.29 6.13
CA LEU A 96 3.66 1.18 6.24
C LEU A 96 4.22 0.14 5.27
N ILE A 97 3.63 -1.06 5.20
CA ILE A 97 4.05 -2.11 4.26
C ILE A 97 3.88 -1.65 2.81
N LEU A 98 2.78 -0.98 2.49
CA LEU A 98 2.53 -0.44 1.15
C LEU A 98 3.54 0.63 0.75
N LEU A 99 4.01 1.45 1.70
CA LEU A 99 5.09 2.39 1.45
C LEU A 99 6.39 1.67 1.11
N GLU A 100 6.76 0.64 1.88
CA GLU A 100 7.95 -0.18 1.62
C GLU A 100 7.91 -0.86 0.25
N LEU A 101 6.75 -1.46 -0.11
CA LEU A 101 6.52 -2.04 -1.43
C LEU A 101 6.63 -1.01 -2.55
N SER A 102 6.06 0.19 -2.34
CA SER A 102 6.15 1.29 -3.32
C SER A 102 7.58 1.76 -3.54
N LEU A 103 8.39 1.80 -2.48
CA LEU A 103 9.80 2.18 -2.57
C LEU A 103 10.62 1.10 -3.30
N ALA A 104 10.34 -0.17 -3.03
CA ALA A 104 10.98 -1.31 -3.69
C ALA A 104 10.66 -1.33 -5.19
N ASP A 105 9.39 -1.23 -5.55
CA ASP A 105 8.95 -1.21 -6.95
C ASP A 105 9.51 0.02 -7.69
N LYS A 106 9.44 1.20 -7.08
CA LYS A 106 9.95 2.43 -7.71
C LYS A 106 11.46 2.40 -7.96
N LYS A 107 12.24 1.77 -7.08
CA LYS A 107 13.70 1.79 -7.17
C LYS A 107 14.26 0.58 -7.91
N TYR A 108 13.66 -0.58 -7.71
CA TYR A 108 14.18 -1.86 -8.19
C TYR A 108 13.22 -2.59 -9.13
N SER A 109 11.98 -2.10 -9.30
CA SER A 109 10.90 -2.74 -10.06
C SER A 109 10.58 -4.15 -9.55
N ILE A 110 10.69 -4.34 -8.23
CA ILE A 110 10.48 -5.62 -7.55
C ILE A 110 9.45 -5.44 -6.44
N VAL A 111 8.58 -6.43 -6.31
CA VAL A 111 7.60 -6.58 -5.23
C VAL A 111 8.05 -7.72 -4.32
N PRO A 112 8.69 -7.44 -3.16
CA PRO A 112 9.17 -8.48 -2.27
C PRO A 112 8.05 -9.36 -1.73
N ASP A 113 8.14 -10.67 -1.96
CA ASP A 113 7.11 -11.64 -1.52
C ASP A 113 6.93 -11.65 0.00
N GLN A 114 8.00 -11.43 0.75
CA GLN A 114 7.98 -11.37 2.21
C GLN A 114 7.07 -10.25 2.72
N LEU A 115 7.10 -9.08 2.06
CA LEU A 115 6.21 -7.97 2.40
C LEU A 115 4.76 -8.26 1.98
N VAL A 116 4.55 -8.97 0.87
CA VAL A 116 3.21 -9.39 0.46
C VAL A 116 2.63 -10.41 1.43
N ILE A 117 3.44 -11.37 1.89
CA ILE A 117 3.02 -12.33 2.94
C ILE A 117 2.68 -11.59 4.24
N LEU A 118 3.51 -10.64 4.65
CA LEU A 118 3.23 -9.82 5.83
C LEU A 118 1.92 -9.05 5.67
N LEU A 119 1.65 -8.52 4.47
CA LEU A 119 0.39 -7.86 4.14
C LEU A 119 -0.81 -8.82 4.25
N CYS A 120 -0.68 -10.07 3.79
CA CYS A 120 -1.72 -11.09 3.98
C CYS A 120 -1.98 -11.40 5.46
N ILE A 121 -0.93 -11.40 6.30
CA ILE A 121 -1.08 -11.61 7.75
C ILE A 121 -1.85 -10.44 8.38
N THR A 122 -1.61 -9.20 7.98
CA THR A 122 -2.34 -8.05 8.50
C THR A 122 -3.84 -8.10 8.18
N ALA A 123 -4.27 -8.85 7.15
CA ALA A 123 -5.68 -9.02 6.81
C ALA A 123 -6.52 -9.60 7.96
N ILE A 124 -5.89 -10.36 8.88
CA ILE A 124 -6.56 -10.89 10.08
C ILE A 124 -7.13 -9.76 10.94
N GLY A 125 -6.44 -8.62 11.02
CA GLY A 125 -6.87 -7.45 11.77
C GLY A 125 -8.14 -6.79 11.22
N PHE A 126 -8.52 -7.10 9.98
CA PHE A 126 -9.70 -6.54 9.32
C PHE A 126 -10.96 -7.43 9.38
N ILE A 127 -10.85 -8.64 9.94
CA ILE A 127 -12.00 -9.57 10.09
C ILE A 127 -13.19 -8.89 10.79
N PRO A 128 -13.02 -8.16 11.91
CA PRO A 128 -14.13 -7.52 12.60
C PRO A 128 -14.89 -6.49 11.75
N PHE A 129 -14.23 -5.88 10.79
CA PHE A 129 -14.78 -4.81 9.96
C PHE A 129 -15.51 -5.30 8.70
N HIS A 130 -15.31 -6.57 8.31
CA HIS A 130 -15.97 -7.18 7.16
C HIS A 130 -17.14 -8.10 7.53
N GLY A 131 -17.42 -8.28 8.82
CA GLY A 131 -18.50 -9.13 9.32
C GLY A 131 -18.26 -10.64 9.07
N SER A 132 -17.38 -11.03 8.15
CA SER A 132 -17.08 -12.43 7.82
C SER A 132 -15.73 -12.57 7.13
N TRP A 133 -14.94 -13.55 7.56
CA TRP A 133 -13.70 -13.93 6.88
C TRP A 133 -13.92 -14.38 5.43
N LYS A 134 -15.12 -14.88 5.10
CA LYS A 134 -15.49 -15.25 3.73
C LYS A 134 -15.50 -14.04 2.79
N ALA A 135 -15.99 -12.88 3.24
CA ALA A 135 -15.99 -11.67 2.44
C ALA A 135 -14.56 -11.21 2.08
N GLN A 136 -13.63 -11.36 3.01
CA GLN A 136 -12.22 -11.10 2.77
C GLN A 136 -11.63 -12.07 1.75
N LEU A 137 -11.88 -13.39 1.93
CA LEU A 137 -11.38 -14.40 0.99
C LEU A 137 -11.91 -14.17 -0.43
N PHE A 138 -13.20 -13.87 -0.58
CA PHE A 138 -13.76 -13.52 -1.89
C PHE A 138 -13.15 -12.22 -2.46
N GLY A 139 -12.88 -11.23 -1.62
CA GLY A 139 -12.16 -10.02 -2.02
C GLY A 139 -10.77 -10.35 -2.58
N GLY A 140 -10.01 -11.20 -1.91
CA GLY A 140 -8.71 -11.67 -2.37
C GLY A 140 -8.81 -12.43 -3.70
N LEU A 141 -9.75 -13.36 -3.83
CA LEU A 141 -9.95 -14.11 -5.07
C LEU A 141 -10.36 -13.22 -6.24
N ILE A 142 -11.20 -12.22 -6.00
CA ILE A 142 -11.59 -11.23 -7.02
C ILE A 142 -10.39 -10.38 -7.42
N GLY A 143 -9.60 -9.87 -6.47
CA GLY A 143 -8.39 -9.10 -6.76
C GLY A 143 -7.38 -9.89 -7.58
N PHE A 144 -7.12 -11.15 -7.20
CA PHE A 144 -6.28 -12.08 -7.93
C PHE A 144 -6.82 -12.34 -9.34
N GLY A 145 -8.13 -12.65 -9.45
CA GLY A 145 -8.77 -12.98 -10.73
C GLY A 145 -8.76 -11.80 -11.71
N LEU A 146 -9.06 -10.59 -11.23
CA LEU A 146 -9.03 -9.37 -12.07
C LEU A 146 -7.63 -9.12 -12.66
N MET A 147 -6.60 -9.14 -11.81
CA MET A 147 -5.24 -8.88 -12.26
C MET A 147 -4.72 -9.99 -13.18
N THR A 148 -5.04 -11.25 -12.85
CA THR A 148 -4.68 -12.38 -13.71
C THR A 148 -5.38 -12.29 -15.06
N ALA A 149 -6.67 -11.93 -15.10
CA ALA A 149 -7.41 -11.77 -16.35
C ALA A 149 -6.77 -10.69 -17.24
N ILE A 150 -6.40 -9.54 -16.66
CA ILE A 150 -5.74 -8.47 -17.42
C ILE A 150 -4.36 -8.89 -17.89
N ALA A 151 -3.58 -9.59 -17.05
CA ALA A 151 -2.27 -10.12 -17.43
C ALA A 151 -2.39 -11.08 -18.63
N LEU A 152 -3.37 -11.99 -18.61
CA LEU A 152 -3.63 -12.93 -19.71
C LEU A 152 -4.07 -12.18 -20.98
N VAL A 153 -5.04 -11.26 -20.89
CA VAL A 153 -5.47 -10.46 -22.04
C VAL A 153 -4.30 -9.68 -22.63
N GLY A 154 -3.47 -9.05 -21.79
CA GLY A 154 -2.28 -8.33 -22.22
C GLY A 154 -1.27 -9.24 -22.93
N LYS A 155 -1.02 -10.43 -22.40
CA LYS A 155 -0.11 -11.41 -22.99
C LYS A 155 -0.63 -11.90 -24.36
N PHE A 156 -1.92 -12.18 -24.49
CA PHE A 156 -2.52 -12.59 -25.75
C PHE A 156 -2.58 -11.46 -26.80
N ALA A 157 -2.95 -10.23 -26.37
CA ALA A 157 -3.10 -9.10 -27.27
C ALA A 157 -1.76 -8.52 -27.74
N TYR A 158 -0.80 -8.38 -26.83
CA TYR A 158 0.46 -7.67 -27.09
C TYR A 158 1.69 -8.60 -27.19
N LYS A 159 1.53 -9.91 -26.96
CA LYS A 159 2.62 -10.90 -26.91
C LYS A 159 3.78 -10.50 -25.96
N ARG A 160 3.48 -9.73 -24.93
CA ARG A 160 4.40 -9.28 -23.89
C ARG A 160 3.74 -9.43 -22.53
N GLU A 161 4.53 -9.67 -21.52
CA GLU A 161 4.04 -9.60 -20.14
C GLU A 161 3.69 -8.14 -19.82
N SER A 162 2.41 -7.87 -19.60
CA SER A 162 1.88 -6.52 -19.35
C SER A 162 1.78 -6.18 -17.86
N ILE A 163 1.74 -7.20 -17.00
CA ILE A 163 1.60 -7.06 -15.54
C ILE A 163 2.57 -8.01 -14.88
N GLY A 164 3.30 -7.52 -13.87
CA GLY A 164 4.21 -8.31 -13.06
C GLY A 164 3.47 -9.30 -12.14
N GLY A 165 4.05 -10.48 -11.93
CA GLY A 165 3.48 -11.47 -10.99
C GLY A 165 3.34 -10.91 -9.56
N GLY A 166 4.18 -9.96 -9.17
CA GLY A 166 4.12 -9.25 -7.88
C GLY A 166 2.84 -8.44 -7.70
N ASP A 167 2.39 -7.74 -8.75
CA ASP A 167 1.14 -6.95 -8.73
C ASP A 167 -0.08 -7.84 -8.51
N ILE A 168 -0.10 -9.04 -9.11
CA ILE A 168 -1.19 -10.02 -8.94
C ILE A 168 -1.27 -10.48 -7.47
N LYS A 169 -0.12 -10.79 -6.87
CA LYS A 169 -0.04 -11.18 -5.46
C LYS A 169 -0.44 -10.03 -4.53
N LEU A 170 -0.04 -8.80 -4.85
CA LEU A 170 -0.39 -7.60 -4.11
C LEU A 170 -1.91 -7.35 -4.13
N PHE A 171 -2.56 -7.48 -5.29
CA PHE A 171 -4.01 -7.34 -5.39
C PHE A 171 -4.77 -8.44 -4.63
N PHE A 172 -4.24 -9.65 -4.58
CA PHE A 172 -4.78 -10.69 -3.71
C PHE A 172 -4.75 -10.27 -2.24
N ALA A 173 -3.58 -9.82 -1.75
CA ALA A 173 -3.41 -9.38 -0.37
C ALA A 173 -4.31 -8.18 -0.01
N LEU A 174 -4.38 -7.18 -0.90
CA LEU A 174 -5.27 -6.04 -0.73
C LEU A 174 -6.75 -6.43 -0.76
N GLY A 175 -7.12 -7.42 -1.56
CA GLY A 175 -8.48 -7.96 -1.58
C GLY A 175 -8.87 -8.65 -0.26
N LEU A 176 -7.92 -9.36 0.38
CA LEU A 176 -8.11 -9.91 1.73
C LEU A 176 -8.34 -8.81 2.77
N ILE A 177 -7.66 -7.68 2.63
CA ILE A 177 -7.74 -6.55 3.57
C ILE A 177 -9.02 -5.74 3.36
N SER A 178 -9.36 -5.42 2.11
CA SER A 178 -10.41 -4.46 1.77
C SER A 178 -11.76 -5.10 1.44
N GLY A 179 -11.79 -6.44 1.30
CA GLY A 179 -12.99 -7.16 0.87
C GLY A 179 -13.38 -6.86 -0.58
N ILE A 180 -14.54 -7.38 -1.01
CA ILE A 180 -15.01 -7.29 -2.40
C ILE A 180 -15.16 -5.84 -2.88
N LYS A 181 -15.87 -5.03 -2.11
CA LYS A 181 -16.15 -3.63 -2.49
C LYS A 181 -14.89 -2.79 -2.54
N GLY A 182 -14.02 -2.98 -1.54
CA GLY A 182 -12.76 -2.24 -1.45
C GLY A 182 -11.80 -2.58 -2.57
N ILE A 183 -11.65 -3.86 -2.93
CA ILE A 183 -10.71 -4.23 -4.00
C ILE A 183 -11.17 -3.73 -5.38
N LEU A 184 -12.47 -3.70 -5.64
CA LEU A 184 -13.02 -3.13 -6.88
C LEU A 184 -12.76 -1.63 -6.95
N PHE A 185 -12.93 -0.91 -5.82
CA PHE A 185 -12.58 0.51 -5.74
C PHE A 185 -11.07 0.73 -5.96
N ILE A 186 -10.22 -0.03 -5.24
CA ILE A 186 -8.76 0.07 -5.35
C ILE A 186 -8.33 -0.18 -6.79
N PHE A 187 -8.91 -1.17 -7.45
CA PHE A 187 -8.63 -1.49 -8.85
C PHE A 187 -8.98 -0.32 -9.78
N ALA A 188 -10.21 0.20 -9.68
CA ALA A 188 -10.65 1.33 -10.51
C ALA A 188 -9.83 2.61 -10.25
N ALA A 189 -9.58 2.93 -8.97
CA ALA A 189 -8.77 4.08 -8.59
C ALA A 189 -7.31 3.93 -9.07
N THR A 190 -6.71 2.74 -8.95
CA THR A 190 -5.37 2.46 -9.48
C THR A 190 -5.31 2.72 -10.98
N ALA A 191 -6.28 2.20 -11.74
CA ALA A 191 -6.34 2.41 -13.19
C ALA A 191 -6.45 3.90 -13.56
N LEU A 192 -7.30 4.66 -12.86
CA LEU A 192 -7.47 6.09 -13.10
C LEU A 192 -6.22 6.89 -12.73
N ILE A 193 -5.64 6.64 -11.55
CA ILE A 193 -4.46 7.36 -11.07
C ILE A 193 -3.26 7.07 -11.96
N SER A 194 -3.02 5.80 -12.31
CA SER A 194 -1.90 5.40 -13.18
C SER A 194 -2.06 5.97 -14.58
N ALA A 195 -3.27 5.93 -15.18
CA ALA A 195 -3.54 6.50 -16.49
C ALA A 195 -3.34 8.03 -16.50
N ALA A 196 -3.84 8.75 -15.50
CA ALA A 196 -3.67 10.18 -15.37
C ALA A 196 -2.18 10.57 -15.21
N CYS A 197 -1.44 9.84 -14.39
CA CYS A 197 0.00 10.06 -14.19
C CYS A 197 0.78 9.76 -15.48
N PHE A 198 0.47 8.66 -16.16
CA PHE A 198 1.10 8.31 -17.44
C PHE A 198 0.84 9.36 -18.52
N ALA A 199 -0.41 9.80 -18.66
CA ALA A 199 -0.78 10.86 -19.60
C ALA A 199 -0.05 12.18 -19.31
N TYR A 200 0.08 12.55 -18.03
CA TYR A 200 0.85 13.72 -17.62
C TYR A 200 2.34 13.59 -17.96
N LEU A 201 2.97 12.45 -17.66
CA LEU A 201 4.38 12.21 -17.97
C LEU A 201 4.64 12.20 -19.49
N LEU A 202 3.71 11.63 -20.25
CA LEU A 202 3.75 11.60 -21.71
C LEU A 202 3.64 13.01 -22.30
N SER A 203 2.73 13.85 -21.78
CA SER A 203 2.59 15.25 -22.21
C SER A 203 3.84 16.08 -21.94
N LYS A 204 4.58 15.76 -20.88
CA LYS A 204 5.88 16.37 -20.54
C LYS A 204 7.07 15.72 -21.27
N LYS A 205 6.83 14.75 -22.17
CA LYS A 205 7.86 14.00 -22.91
C LYS A 205 8.90 13.33 -22.00
N ARG A 206 8.50 12.99 -20.76
CA ARG A 206 9.39 12.32 -19.78
C ARG A 206 9.41 10.81 -19.94
N VAL A 207 8.39 10.24 -20.57
CA VAL A 207 8.26 8.80 -20.87
C VAL A 207 7.78 8.62 -22.29
N LYS A 208 8.05 7.45 -22.86
CA LYS A 208 7.54 7.02 -24.16
C LYS A 208 6.34 6.08 -23.94
N ILE A 209 5.51 5.88 -24.96
CA ILE A 209 4.36 4.96 -24.91
C ILE A 209 4.80 3.51 -24.64
N THR A 210 6.04 3.18 -24.97
CA THR A 210 6.63 1.84 -24.79
C THR A 210 7.25 1.62 -23.41
N ASP A 211 7.37 2.67 -22.59
CA ASP A 211 8.03 2.55 -21.30
C ASP A 211 7.06 1.95 -20.27
N SER A 212 7.57 1.06 -19.43
CA SER A 212 6.85 0.54 -18.27
C SER A 212 7.03 1.46 -17.08
N LEU A 213 5.96 1.69 -16.33
CA LEU A 213 6.00 2.42 -15.07
C LEU A 213 5.76 1.46 -13.90
N PRO A 214 6.44 1.69 -12.76
CA PRO A 214 6.16 0.93 -11.54
C PRO A 214 4.69 1.14 -11.12
N MET A 215 3.94 0.05 -10.93
CA MET A 215 2.51 0.12 -10.61
C MET A 215 2.22 0.22 -9.12
N VAL A 216 3.05 -0.35 -8.27
CA VAL A 216 2.81 -0.42 -6.82
C VAL A 216 2.60 0.94 -6.15
N PRO A 217 3.31 2.02 -6.52
CA PRO A 217 3.03 3.35 -5.96
C PRO A 217 1.57 3.81 -6.21
N TYR A 218 1.01 3.54 -7.38
CA TYR A 218 -0.37 3.92 -7.70
C TYR A 218 -1.38 3.03 -6.97
N ILE A 219 -1.09 1.73 -6.86
CA ILE A 219 -1.88 0.77 -6.07
C ILE A 219 -1.91 1.21 -4.61
N SER A 220 -0.75 1.58 -4.05
CA SER A 220 -0.62 2.01 -2.65
C SER A 220 -1.39 3.30 -2.37
N VAL A 221 -1.36 4.27 -3.28
CA VAL A 221 -2.15 5.50 -3.14
C VAL A 221 -3.64 5.19 -3.21
N ALA A 222 -4.10 4.34 -4.15
CA ALA A 222 -5.49 3.94 -4.25
C ALA A 222 -5.97 3.19 -2.99
N ALA A 223 -5.14 2.29 -2.47
CA ALA A 223 -5.41 1.57 -1.22
C ALA A 223 -5.47 2.52 -0.01
N ALA A 224 -4.54 3.47 0.09
CA ALA A 224 -4.54 4.47 1.14
C ALA A 224 -5.79 5.35 1.09
N LEU A 225 -6.22 5.80 -0.09
CA LEU A 225 -7.46 6.55 -0.27
C LEU A 225 -8.67 5.76 0.21
N TYR A 226 -8.75 4.47 -0.15
CA TYR A 226 -9.83 3.61 0.33
C TYR A 226 -9.79 3.47 1.84
N MET A 227 -8.65 3.10 2.41
CA MET A 227 -8.51 2.80 3.84
C MET A 227 -8.71 4.02 4.73
N VAL A 228 -8.34 5.21 4.28
CA VAL A 228 -8.41 6.43 5.11
C VAL A 228 -9.76 7.12 4.98
N PHE A 229 -10.40 7.07 3.81
CA PHE A 229 -11.58 7.90 3.54
C PHE A 229 -12.85 7.11 3.22
N LEU A 230 -12.76 5.85 2.81
CA LEU A 230 -13.88 5.15 2.19
C LEU A 230 -14.25 3.82 2.88
N TRP A 231 -13.43 3.30 3.78
CA TRP A 231 -13.61 1.98 4.38
C TRP A 231 -14.95 1.81 5.11
N TYR A 232 -15.47 2.89 5.69
CA TYR A 232 -16.74 2.92 6.43
C TYR A 232 -17.96 3.26 5.55
N ILE A 233 -17.75 3.64 4.28
CA ILE A 233 -18.84 4.00 3.38
C ILE A 233 -19.47 2.74 2.82
N ASN A 234 -20.74 2.54 3.15
CA ASN A 234 -21.54 1.50 2.52
C ASN A 234 -21.92 1.94 1.10
N PHE A 235 -21.23 1.41 0.10
CA PHE A 235 -21.57 1.58 -1.32
C PHE A 235 -22.84 0.78 -1.69
N SER A 236 -23.94 0.98 -0.96
CA SER A 236 -25.21 0.28 -1.21
C SER A 236 -25.89 0.69 -2.54
N PHE A 237 -25.35 1.72 -3.21
CA PHE A 237 -25.87 2.20 -4.51
C PHE A 237 -25.28 1.48 -5.72
N LEU A 238 -24.28 0.61 -5.55
CA LEU A 238 -23.59 -0.06 -6.66
C LEU A 238 -23.89 -1.56 -6.78
N PHE A 239 -24.58 -2.15 -5.78
CA PHE A 239 -24.95 -3.58 -5.75
C PHE A 239 -26.30 -3.80 -5.07
#